data_48857b6aed05a62a7edd41abd9d37241
#
_entry.id   48857b6aed05a62a7edd41abd9d37241
#
_cell.length_a   1.000
_cell.length_b   1.000
_cell.length_c   1.000
_cell.angle_alpha   90.00
_cell.angle_beta   90.00
_cell.angle_gamma   90.00
#
_symmetry.space_group_name_H-M   'P 1'
#
loop_
_entity.id
_entity.type
_entity.pdbx_description
1 polymer ?
#
loop_
_entity_poly.entity_id
_entity_poly.type
_entity_poly.pdbx_seq_one_letter_code
_entity_poly.pdbx_strand_id
1 'polypeptide(L)'
;MDSLLFLILGMDEWTIIVPAGGNGTRMGADRPKQYLEIDGQPLLLYTLLALDKQFDHPQFIIALAPEWKTYLLPFIVQSGLNNRCVFVEGGEERYHSVKNALVHVQTNCVAVHDAVRPFISQGCVARLKESIKVNEAVIPVVQLKESLRQIENGQTRAVDRSAFLFVQTPQCFHSSVLQQAYEMAFDSPITDDASLVERIGVKVATVWGNDKNIKITTPLDFILAEQLIHNA
;
A
#
# COMPACT_ATOMS: atom_id res chain seq x y z
N MET A 1 -23.24 25.36 8.67
CA MET A 1 -22.11 25.69 7.74
C MET A 1 -20.76 25.17 8.25
N ASP A 2 -20.69 24.79 9.55
CA ASP A 2 -19.40 24.43 10.20
C ASP A 2 -18.98 22.96 10.03
N SER A 3 -19.91 22.02 9.82
CA SER A 3 -19.60 20.60 9.73
C SER A 3 -18.86 20.22 8.44
N LEU A 4 -19.18 20.86 7.32
CA LEU A 4 -18.52 20.61 6.03
C LEU A 4 -17.10 21.21 5.99
N LEU A 5 -16.91 22.36 6.64
CA LEU A 5 -15.59 23.01 6.75
C LEU A 5 -14.64 22.23 7.65
N PHE A 6 -15.16 21.64 8.74
CA PHE A 6 -14.39 20.78 9.64
C PHE A 6 -13.98 19.45 8.96
N LEU A 7 -14.86 18.91 8.11
CA LEU A 7 -14.54 17.71 7.31
C LEU A 7 -13.42 17.99 6.28
N ILE A 8 -13.44 19.16 5.64
CA ILE A 8 -12.45 19.56 4.64
C ILE A 8 -11.08 19.84 5.29
N LEU A 9 -11.04 20.49 6.45
CA LEU A 9 -9.80 20.81 7.16
C LEU A 9 -9.08 19.57 7.75
N GLY A 10 -9.80 18.47 8.00
CA GLY A 10 -9.21 17.22 8.49
C GLY A 10 -8.82 16.20 7.42
N MET A 11 -9.10 16.50 6.13
CA MET A 11 -8.76 15.59 5.01
C MET A 11 -7.30 15.74 4.54
N ASP A 12 -6.57 16.73 5.03
CA ASP A 12 -5.16 16.93 4.67
C ASP A 12 -4.21 16.05 5.50
N GLU A 13 -4.66 15.48 6.61
CA GLU A 13 -3.87 14.57 7.43
C GLU A 13 -4.10 13.11 7.04
N TRP A 14 -3.01 12.42 6.75
CA TRP A 14 -3.00 11.03 6.30
C TRP A 14 -2.30 10.12 7.29
N THR A 15 -2.88 8.96 7.53
CA THR A 15 -2.16 7.81 8.08
C THR A 15 -1.91 6.80 6.96
N ILE A 16 -0.67 6.33 6.84
CA ILE A 16 -0.31 5.29 5.88
C ILE A 16 0.05 4.02 6.63
N ILE A 17 -0.75 2.98 6.42
CA ILE A 17 -0.48 1.64 6.92
C ILE A 17 0.43 0.93 5.92
N VAL A 18 1.55 0.40 6.42
CA VAL A 18 2.52 -0.34 5.63
C VAL A 18 2.67 -1.75 6.21
N PRO A 19 1.95 -2.76 5.67
CA PRO A 19 2.12 -4.14 6.09
C PRO A 19 3.47 -4.67 5.60
N ALA A 20 4.37 -4.97 6.54
CA ALA A 20 5.73 -5.41 6.31
C ALA A 20 6.08 -6.74 7.03
N GLY A 21 5.08 -7.50 7.51
CA GLY A 21 5.25 -8.78 8.21
C GLY A 21 5.48 -10.01 7.33
N GLY A 22 5.36 -9.89 6.01
CA GLY A 22 5.45 -11.03 5.10
C GLY A 22 6.86 -11.62 4.98
N ASN A 23 6.98 -12.96 4.98
CA ASN A 23 8.25 -13.69 4.96
C ASN A 23 8.97 -13.69 3.59
N GLY A 24 8.33 -13.21 2.53
CA GLY A 24 8.97 -12.92 1.24
C GLY A 24 9.66 -14.11 0.52
N THR A 25 9.22 -15.34 0.73
CA THR A 25 9.86 -16.61 0.32
C THR A 25 10.22 -16.72 -1.18
N ARG A 26 9.55 -15.96 -2.06
CA ARG A 26 9.79 -15.99 -3.53
C ARG A 26 11.13 -15.40 -4.00
N MET A 27 11.84 -14.71 -3.13
CA MET A 27 13.12 -14.07 -3.48
C MET A 27 14.32 -15.00 -3.28
N GLY A 28 14.16 -16.15 -2.58
CA GLY A 28 15.27 -17.06 -2.27
C GLY A 28 16.38 -16.45 -1.42
N ALA A 29 16.11 -15.34 -0.74
CA ALA A 29 17.08 -14.61 0.09
C ALA A 29 16.95 -15.00 1.56
N ASP A 30 18.03 -14.78 2.33
CA ASP A 30 18.12 -15.09 3.77
C ASP A 30 17.25 -14.18 4.64
N ARG A 31 16.67 -13.11 4.07
CA ARG A 31 15.80 -12.15 4.77
C ARG A 31 14.59 -11.79 3.91
N PRO A 32 13.46 -11.35 4.52
CA PRO A 32 12.29 -10.90 3.78
C PRO A 32 12.61 -9.74 2.84
N LYS A 33 12.03 -9.74 1.65
CA LYS A 33 12.36 -8.84 0.53
C LYS A 33 12.26 -7.34 0.87
N GLN A 34 11.37 -6.95 1.77
CA GLN A 34 11.22 -5.55 2.21
C GLN A 34 12.43 -5.03 3.02
N TYR A 35 13.28 -5.95 3.50
CA TYR A 35 14.51 -5.65 4.23
C TYR A 35 15.78 -5.94 3.42
N LEU A 36 15.65 -6.32 2.15
CA LEU A 36 16.79 -6.34 1.22
C LEU A 36 17.29 -4.90 1.02
N GLU A 37 18.60 -4.76 0.95
CA GLU A 37 19.24 -3.45 0.91
C GLU A 37 19.65 -3.07 -0.52
N ILE A 38 19.40 -1.83 -0.89
CA ILE A 38 19.97 -1.15 -2.05
C ILE A 38 20.80 0.00 -1.48
N ASP A 39 22.09 0.09 -1.84
CA ASP A 39 23.04 1.08 -1.32
C ASP A 39 23.07 1.15 0.23
N GLY A 40 22.97 -0.01 0.90
CA GLY A 40 22.99 -0.12 2.36
C GLY A 40 21.73 0.37 3.05
N GLN A 41 20.63 0.60 2.32
CA GLN A 41 19.34 1.01 2.88
C GLN A 41 18.26 -0.03 2.54
N PRO A 42 17.41 -0.42 3.51
CA PRO A 42 16.36 -1.40 3.26
C PRO A 42 15.31 -0.85 2.27
N LEU A 43 14.80 -1.71 1.38
CA LEU A 43 13.79 -1.37 0.38
C LEU A 43 12.56 -0.69 0.99
N LEU A 44 12.15 -1.11 2.18
CA LEU A 44 11.06 -0.49 2.93
C LEU A 44 11.33 1.00 3.21
N LEU A 45 12.58 1.39 3.52
CA LEU A 45 12.91 2.79 3.76
C LEU A 45 12.69 3.64 2.51
N TYR A 46 13.09 3.18 1.32
CA TYR A 46 12.80 3.87 0.06
C TYR A 46 11.30 4.07 -0.14
N THR A 47 10.50 3.05 0.20
CA THR A 47 9.03 3.15 0.13
C THR A 47 8.50 4.23 1.09
N LEU A 48 8.98 4.24 2.34
CA LEU A 48 8.54 5.23 3.33
C LEU A 48 8.94 6.66 2.93
N LEU A 49 10.16 6.86 2.45
CA LEU A 49 10.64 8.16 1.99
C LEU A 49 9.86 8.68 0.76
N ALA A 50 9.53 7.79 -0.18
CA ALA A 50 8.70 8.14 -1.31
C ALA A 50 7.29 8.57 -0.88
N LEU A 51 6.67 7.82 0.04
CA LEU A 51 5.36 8.17 0.59
C LEU A 51 5.40 9.45 1.40
N ASP A 52 6.43 9.67 2.22
CA ASP A 52 6.62 10.87 3.01
C ASP A 52 6.61 12.13 2.15
N LYS A 53 7.40 12.10 1.07
CA LYS A 53 7.49 13.19 0.10
C LYS A 53 6.16 13.45 -0.62
N GLN A 54 5.41 12.38 -0.97
CA GLN A 54 4.22 12.53 -1.82
C GLN A 54 2.94 12.85 -1.03
N PHE A 55 2.86 12.39 0.24
CA PHE A 55 1.71 12.63 1.10
C PHE A 55 1.85 13.84 2.03
N ASP A 56 2.96 14.56 1.94
CA ASP A 56 3.23 15.76 2.75
C ASP A 56 3.27 15.45 4.26
N HIS A 57 4.27 14.64 4.64
CA HIS A 57 4.56 14.26 6.02
C HIS A 57 3.43 13.50 6.76
N PRO A 58 2.94 12.36 6.21
CA PRO A 58 1.90 11.58 6.83
C PRO A 58 2.37 10.88 8.11
N GLN A 59 1.43 10.38 8.91
CA GLN A 59 1.72 9.41 9.96
C GLN A 59 1.89 8.02 9.33
N PHE A 60 2.83 7.24 9.83
CA PHE A 60 3.05 5.85 9.39
C PHE A 60 2.70 4.87 10.50
N ILE A 61 2.00 3.79 10.14
CA ILE A 61 1.83 2.62 10.99
C ILE A 61 2.42 1.42 10.25
N ILE A 62 3.53 0.90 10.78
CA ILE A 62 4.29 -0.15 10.13
C ILE A 62 4.04 -1.46 10.87
N ALA A 63 3.35 -2.41 10.22
CA ALA A 63 3.06 -3.71 10.78
C ALA A 63 4.15 -4.70 10.38
N LEU A 64 4.95 -5.17 11.37
CA LEU A 64 6.11 -6.03 11.14
C LEU A 64 6.38 -6.95 12.34
N ALA A 65 7.22 -7.97 12.16
CA ALA A 65 7.64 -8.81 13.26
C ALA A 65 8.66 -8.08 14.17
N PRO A 66 8.67 -8.35 15.50
CA PRO A 66 9.46 -7.59 16.47
C PRO A 66 10.96 -7.50 16.17
N GLU A 67 11.55 -8.56 15.63
CA GLU A 67 12.97 -8.59 15.25
C GLU A 67 13.32 -7.56 14.18
N TRP A 68 12.42 -7.30 13.24
CA TRP A 68 12.62 -6.33 12.16
C TRP A 68 12.46 -4.88 12.61
N LYS A 69 11.76 -4.65 13.73
CA LYS A 69 11.72 -3.32 14.35
C LYS A 69 13.12 -2.87 14.79
N THR A 70 13.85 -3.75 15.46
CA THR A 70 15.22 -3.45 15.94
C THR A 70 16.15 -3.16 14.77
N TYR A 71 16.04 -3.91 13.67
CA TYR A 71 16.81 -3.68 12.46
C TYR A 71 16.45 -2.35 11.78
N LEU A 72 15.16 -2.04 11.64
CA LEU A 72 14.68 -0.88 10.88
C LEU A 72 14.86 0.46 11.63
N LEU A 73 14.77 0.45 12.96
CA LEU A 73 14.74 1.66 13.78
C LEU A 73 15.91 2.63 13.54
N PRO A 74 17.19 2.20 13.41
CA PRO A 74 18.28 3.12 13.09
C PRO A 74 18.08 3.90 11.79
N PHE A 75 17.58 3.25 10.74
CA PHE A 75 17.29 3.88 9.45
C PHE A 75 16.15 4.91 9.56
N ILE A 76 15.10 4.59 10.32
CA ILE A 76 13.96 5.49 10.57
C ILE A 76 14.44 6.75 11.35
N VAL A 77 15.27 6.57 12.35
CA VAL A 77 15.84 7.70 13.12
C VAL A 77 16.71 8.58 12.23
N GLN A 78 17.61 7.98 11.45
CA GLN A 78 18.51 8.70 10.55
C GLN A 78 17.75 9.47 9.46
N SER A 79 16.63 8.95 9.00
CA SER A 79 15.78 9.59 7.98
C SER A 79 14.84 10.69 8.54
N GLY A 80 14.79 10.88 9.85
CA GLY A 80 13.92 11.87 10.50
C GLY A 80 12.44 11.47 10.57
N LEU A 81 12.11 10.20 10.30
CA LEU A 81 10.73 9.68 10.33
C LEU A 81 10.27 9.21 11.72
N ASN A 82 11.18 9.14 12.72
CA ASN A 82 10.94 8.52 14.01
C ASN A 82 9.71 9.06 14.77
N ASN A 83 9.43 10.35 14.68
CA ASN A 83 8.30 10.97 15.38
C ASN A 83 6.94 10.73 14.68
N ARG A 84 6.95 10.13 13.48
CA ARG A 84 5.77 9.88 12.66
C ARG A 84 5.56 8.39 12.32
N CYS A 85 6.39 7.51 12.92
CA CYS A 85 6.29 6.07 12.73
C CYS A 85 5.84 5.38 14.01
N VAL A 86 4.73 4.67 13.94
CA VAL A 86 4.24 3.73 14.95
C VAL A 86 4.52 2.32 14.43
N PHE A 87 5.12 1.46 15.27
CA PHE A 87 5.35 0.05 14.95
C PHE A 87 4.33 -0.80 15.67
N VAL A 88 3.67 -1.68 14.91
CA VAL A 88 2.71 -2.65 15.43
C VAL A 88 3.14 -4.06 15.01
N GLU A 89 2.68 -5.07 15.73
CA GLU A 89 2.96 -6.45 15.38
C GLU A 89 2.18 -6.85 14.11
N GLY A 90 2.88 -7.46 13.15
CA GLY A 90 2.28 -8.08 11.98
C GLY A 90 1.47 -9.32 12.35
N GLY A 91 0.48 -9.67 11.56
CA GLY A 91 -0.30 -10.90 11.72
C GLY A 91 0.12 -11.98 10.72
N GLU A 92 -0.52 -13.15 10.79
CA GLU A 92 -0.24 -14.29 9.92
C GLU A 92 -0.44 -13.95 8.44
N GLU A 93 -1.48 -13.17 8.14
CA GLU A 93 -1.82 -12.72 6.80
C GLU A 93 -1.71 -11.19 6.70
N ARG A 94 -1.67 -10.69 5.45
CA ARG A 94 -1.71 -9.23 5.19
C ARG A 94 -2.94 -8.57 5.85
N TYR A 95 -4.09 -9.23 5.80
CA TYR A 95 -5.33 -8.80 6.46
C TYR A 95 -5.11 -8.55 7.95
N HIS A 96 -4.54 -9.49 8.69
CA HIS A 96 -4.31 -9.38 10.14
C HIS A 96 -3.33 -8.24 10.46
N SER A 97 -2.30 -8.06 9.63
CA SER A 97 -1.34 -6.96 9.77
C SER A 97 -2.01 -5.59 9.62
N VAL A 98 -2.88 -5.42 8.63
CA VAL A 98 -3.64 -4.18 8.43
C VAL A 98 -4.66 -3.98 9.56
N LYS A 99 -5.35 -5.04 9.99
CA LYS A 99 -6.31 -4.99 11.12
C LYS A 99 -5.64 -4.51 12.41
N ASN A 100 -4.46 -5.05 12.73
CA ASN A 100 -3.68 -4.62 13.89
C ASN A 100 -3.27 -3.14 13.81
N ALA A 101 -2.97 -2.66 12.61
CA ALA A 101 -2.60 -1.27 12.38
C ALA A 101 -3.79 -0.31 12.49
N LEU A 102 -4.98 -0.72 12.03
CA LEU A 102 -6.17 0.13 11.96
C LEU A 102 -6.63 0.69 13.31
N VAL A 103 -6.38 -0.02 14.42
CA VAL A 103 -6.75 0.45 15.76
C VAL A 103 -5.96 1.70 16.20
N HIS A 104 -4.86 2.00 15.51
CA HIS A 104 -4.00 3.16 15.79
C HIS A 104 -4.25 4.33 14.83
N VAL A 105 -5.14 4.20 13.85
CA VAL A 105 -5.47 5.26 12.90
C VAL A 105 -6.35 6.30 13.58
N GLN A 106 -5.90 7.57 13.56
CA GLN A 106 -6.60 8.70 14.16
C GLN A 106 -7.01 9.78 13.14
N THR A 107 -6.51 9.69 11.91
CA THR A 107 -6.80 10.63 10.83
C THR A 107 -8.08 10.25 10.09
N ASN A 108 -8.71 11.22 9.40
CA ASN A 108 -9.92 10.98 8.61
C ASN A 108 -9.66 10.16 7.34
N CYS A 109 -8.43 10.24 6.79
CA CYS A 109 -8.02 9.49 5.62
C CYS A 109 -6.91 8.51 5.97
N VAL A 110 -7.03 7.28 5.46
CA VAL A 110 -6.03 6.23 5.61
C VAL A 110 -5.66 5.67 4.24
N ALA A 111 -4.39 5.38 4.04
CA ALA A 111 -3.91 4.66 2.87
C ALA A 111 -3.23 3.37 3.29
N VAL A 112 -3.45 2.28 2.56
CA VAL A 112 -2.70 1.03 2.76
C VAL A 112 -1.76 0.85 1.58
N HIS A 113 -0.46 0.72 1.88
CA HIS A 113 0.58 0.66 0.84
C HIS A 113 1.52 -0.52 1.03
N ASP A 114 1.81 -1.22 -0.07
CA ASP A 114 2.78 -2.35 -0.05
C ASP A 114 4.18 -1.86 0.30
N ALA A 115 4.83 -2.47 1.28
CA ALA A 115 6.19 -2.17 1.76
C ALA A 115 7.29 -2.21 0.67
N VAL A 116 6.99 -2.76 -0.48
CA VAL A 116 7.91 -3.03 -1.60
C VAL A 116 7.49 -2.32 -2.90
N ARG A 117 6.91 -1.12 -2.80
CA ARG A 117 6.57 -0.25 -3.94
C ARG A 117 7.15 1.17 -3.77
N PRO A 118 8.45 1.34 -3.92
CA PRO A 118 9.11 2.63 -3.64
C PRO A 118 8.89 3.71 -4.72
N PHE A 119 8.24 3.40 -5.85
CA PHE A 119 8.18 4.30 -7.01
C PHE A 119 6.81 4.94 -7.24
N ILE A 120 6.11 5.27 -6.15
CA ILE A 120 4.86 6.04 -6.25
C ILE A 120 5.12 7.45 -6.80
N SER A 121 4.34 7.89 -7.78
CA SER A 121 4.51 9.21 -8.39
C SER A 121 3.62 10.26 -7.74
N GLN A 122 4.09 11.52 -7.76
CA GLN A 122 3.33 12.68 -7.33
C GLN A 122 1.98 12.79 -8.04
N GLY A 123 1.96 12.57 -9.37
CA GLY A 123 0.73 12.64 -10.15
C GLY A 123 -0.30 11.56 -9.75
N CYS A 124 0.15 10.36 -9.34
CA CYS A 124 -0.74 9.34 -8.82
C CYS A 124 -1.34 9.76 -7.47
N VAL A 125 -0.51 10.22 -6.53
CA VAL A 125 -0.98 10.67 -5.21
C VAL A 125 -1.90 11.88 -5.33
N ALA A 126 -1.62 12.83 -6.22
CA ALA A 126 -2.50 13.97 -6.46
C ALA A 126 -3.91 13.53 -6.92
N ARG A 127 -4.00 12.56 -7.85
CA ARG A 127 -5.29 12.01 -8.27
C ARG A 127 -6.03 11.26 -7.17
N LEU A 128 -5.31 10.51 -6.32
CA LEU A 128 -5.89 9.84 -5.15
C LEU A 128 -6.46 10.85 -4.16
N LYS A 129 -5.67 11.87 -3.78
CA LYS A 129 -6.08 12.94 -2.87
C LYS A 129 -7.30 13.72 -3.39
N GLU A 130 -7.38 13.97 -4.69
CA GLU A 130 -8.52 14.64 -5.28
C GLU A 130 -9.77 13.75 -5.31
N SER A 131 -9.60 12.48 -5.70
CA SER A 131 -10.72 11.53 -5.80
C SER A 131 -11.34 11.20 -4.44
N ILE A 132 -10.54 11.12 -3.35
CA ILE A 132 -11.06 10.77 -2.02
C ILE A 132 -11.95 11.85 -1.43
N LYS A 133 -11.89 13.10 -1.93
CA LYS A 133 -12.77 14.19 -1.48
C LYS A 133 -14.25 13.97 -1.81
N VAL A 134 -14.52 13.14 -2.83
CA VAL A 134 -15.86 12.87 -3.34
C VAL A 134 -16.21 11.37 -3.34
N ASN A 135 -15.28 10.52 -2.98
CA ASN A 135 -15.46 9.07 -2.87
C ASN A 135 -14.94 8.58 -1.52
N GLU A 136 -15.51 7.53 -0.97
CA GLU A 136 -15.11 6.96 0.32
C GLU A 136 -13.93 5.97 0.20
N ALA A 137 -13.71 5.45 -1.01
CA ALA A 137 -12.64 4.52 -1.34
C ALA A 137 -12.12 4.79 -2.76
N VAL A 138 -10.79 4.80 -2.92
CA VAL A 138 -10.16 5.02 -4.22
C VAL A 138 -8.85 4.24 -4.33
N ILE A 139 -8.63 3.63 -5.48
CA ILE A 139 -7.45 2.81 -5.77
C ILE A 139 -6.77 3.23 -7.08
N PRO A 140 -5.43 3.13 -7.16
CA PRO A 140 -4.72 3.35 -8.41
C PRO A 140 -4.71 2.08 -9.25
N VAL A 141 -4.91 2.24 -10.56
CA VAL A 141 -4.95 1.13 -11.51
C VAL A 141 -4.09 1.42 -12.74
N VAL A 142 -3.63 0.35 -13.40
CA VAL A 142 -2.92 0.43 -14.69
C VAL A 142 -3.47 -0.60 -15.66
N GLN A 143 -3.32 -0.35 -16.95
CA GLN A 143 -3.78 -1.26 -18.00
C GLN A 143 -2.91 -2.52 -18.09
N LEU A 144 -3.53 -3.64 -18.47
CA LEU A 144 -2.81 -4.84 -18.86
C LEU A 144 -2.13 -4.63 -20.22
N LYS A 145 -0.85 -4.97 -20.31
CA LYS A 145 -0.06 -4.87 -21.55
C LYS A 145 -0.15 -6.15 -22.38
N GLU A 146 -0.18 -7.30 -21.70
CA GLU A 146 -0.19 -8.61 -22.32
C GLU A 146 -1.61 -9.11 -22.63
N SER A 147 -1.72 -10.06 -23.57
CA SER A 147 -2.96 -10.77 -23.86
C SER A 147 -3.35 -11.65 -22.65
N LEU A 148 -4.64 -11.63 -22.32
CA LEU A 148 -5.16 -12.34 -21.14
C LEU A 148 -5.93 -13.60 -21.57
N ARG A 149 -5.75 -14.69 -20.84
CA ARG A 149 -6.52 -15.93 -21.00
C ARG A 149 -7.13 -16.33 -19.67
N GLN A 150 -8.42 -16.67 -19.71
CA GLN A 150 -9.12 -17.28 -18.57
C GLN A 150 -8.89 -18.78 -18.58
N ILE A 151 -8.63 -19.36 -17.41
CA ILE A 151 -8.55 -20.80 -17.22
C ILE A 151 -9.86 -21.28 -16.61
N GLU A 152 -10.46 -22.30 -17.22
CA GLU A 152 -11.67 -22.94 -16.74
C GLU A 152 -11.60 -24.45 -17.04
N ASN A 153 -11.72 -25.29 -16.00
CA ASN A 153 -11.66 -26.76 -16.10
C ASN A 153 -10.44 -27.29 -16.88
N GLY A 154 -9.26 -26.69 -16.67
CA GLY A 154 -8.01 -27.07 -17.34
C GLY A 154 -7.88 -26.61 -18.80
N GLN A 155 -8.90 -25.95 -19.36
CA GLN A 155 -8.86 -25.33 -20.67
C GLN A 155 -8.64 -23.82 -20.56
N THR A 156 -8.20 -23.20 -21.65
CA THR A 156 -8.02 -21.74 -21.66
C THR A 156 -8.80 -21.11 -22.80
N ARG A 157 -9.35 -19.90 -22.55
CA ARG A 157 -9.97 -19.07 -23.59
C ARG A 157 -9.42 -17.64 -23.56
N ALA A 158 -9.32 -16.99 -24.70
CA ALA A 158 -8.98 -15.58 -24.77
C ALA A 158 -10.11 -14.75 -24.15
N VAL A 159 -9.75 -13.71 -23.42
CA VAL A 159 -10.68 -12.72 -22.89
C VAL A 159 -10.26 -11.32 -23.32
N ASP A 160 -11.22 -10.41 -23.38
CA ASP A 160 -10.92 -9.02 -23.69
C ASP A 160 -10.22 -8.37 -22.50
N ARG A 161 -8.93 -8.06 -22.67
CA ARG A 161 -8.11 -7.41 -21.62
C ARG A 161 -8.60 -6.01 -21.24
N SER A 162 -9.36 -5.33 -22.10
CA SER A 162 -9.87 -3.98 -21.81
C SER A 162 -10.89 -3.97 -20.66
N ALA A 163 -11.45 -5.13 -20.32
CA ALA A 163 -12.34 -5.33 -19.17
C ALA A 163 -11.60 -5.53 -17.83
N PHE A 164 -10.25 -5.51 -17.83
CA PHE A 164 -9.44 -5.79 -16.65
C PHE A 164 -8.41 -4.69 -16.41
N LEU A 165 -8.10 -4.47 -15.14
CA LEU A 165 -7.07 -3.53 -14.70
C LEU A 165 -6.19 -4.19 -13.64
N PHE A 166 -4.90 -3.87 -13.65
CA PHE A 166 -4.02 -4.19 -12.53
C PHE A 166 -4.19 -3.14 -11.43
N VAL A 167 -4.44 -3.61 -10.21
CA VAL A 167 -4.54 -2.77 -9.02
C VAL A 167 -3.16 -2.51 -8.45
N GLN A 168 -2.91 -1.25 -8.09
CA GLN A 168 -1.71 -0.85 -7.37
C GLN A 168 -2.07 -0.36 -5.96
N THR A 169 -1.07 0.02 -5.19
CA THR A 169 -1.20 0.74 -3.92
C THR A 169 -0.44 2.08 -4.03
N PRO A 170 -0.78 3.10 -3.21
CA PRO A 170 -1.65 3.07 -2.03
C PRO A 170 -3.13 2.97 -2.37
N GLN A 171 -3.87 2.14 -1.65
CA GLN A 171 -5.33 2.12 -1.65
C GLN A 171 -5.80 3.07 -0.55
N CYS A 172 -6.61 4.06 -0.91
CA CYS A 172 -6.98 5.16 -0.05
C CYS A 172 -8.46 5.09 0.34
N PHE A 173 -8.76 5.34 1.61
CA PHE A 173 -10.09 5.20 2.18
C PHE A 173 -10.37 6.31 3.19
N HIS A 174 -11.65 6.62 3.39
CA HIS A 174 -12.07 7.22 4.66
C HIS A 174 -11.82 6.19 5.77
N SER A 175 -11.21 6.62 6.87
CA SER A 175 -10.76 5.71 7.93
C SER A 175 -11.90 4.91 8.54
N SER A 176 -13.05 5.54 8.75
CA SER A 176 -14.26 4.89 9.27
C SER A 176 -14.77 3.76 8.36
N VAL A 177 -14.68 3.95 7.03
CA VAL A 177 -15.11 2.95 6.05
C VAL A 177 -14.19 1.73 6.07
N LEU A 178 -12.87 1.95 6.10
CA LEU A 178 -11.93 0.85 6.16
C LEU A 178 -12.03 0.10 7.50
N GLN A 179 -12.18 0.83 8.62
CA GLN A 179 -12.39 0.22 9.94
C GLN A 179 -13.64 -0.67 9.95
N GLN A 180 -14.78 -0.18 9.44
CA GLN A 180 -16.01 -0.95 9.32
C GLN A 180 -15.82 -2.22 8.46
N ALA A 181 -15.11 -2.11 7.32
CA ALA A 181 -14.84 -3.27 6.48
C ALA A 181 -14.01 -4.36 7.20
N TYR A 182 -13.10 -3.96 8.08
CA TYR A 182 -12.27 -4.86 8.87
C TYR A 182 -12.96 -5.42 10.15
N GLU A 183 -14.18 -5.00 10.46
CA GLU A 183 -15.04 -5.68 11.45
C GLU A 183 -15.59 -7.01 10.94
N MET A 184 -15.66 -7.20 9.62
CA MET A 184 -16.07 -8.47 9.02
C MET A 184 -15.12 -9.60 9.42
N ALA A 185 -15.66 -10.82 9.54
CA ALA A 185 -14.85 -11.99 9.77
C ALA A 185 -13.90 -12.20 8.57
N PHE A 186 -12.67 -12.60 8.88
CA PHE A 186 -11.70 -13.00 7.85
C PHE A 186 -12.21 -14.29 7.17
N ASP A 187 -12.44 -14.22 5.87
CA ASP A 187 -12.62 -15.37 5.02
C ASP A 187 -11.66 -15.24 3.81
N SER A 188 -11.01 -16.31 3.46
CA SER A 188 -10.20 -16.40 2.24
C SER A 188 -11.13 -16.53 1.01
N PRO A 189 -10.84 -15.84 -0.12
CA PRO A 189 -9.63 -15.08 -0.42
C PRO A 189 -9.85 -13.56 -0.39
N ILE A 190 -9.24 -12.87 0.59
CA ILE A 190 -9.13 -11.42 0.55
C ILE A 190 -7.80 -11.06 -0.14
N THR A 191 -7.87 -10.47 -1.33
CA THR A 191 -6.69 -10.16 -2.14
C THR A 191 -6.11 -8.77 -1.86
N ASP A 192 -6.98 -7.81 -1.49
CA ASP A 192 -6.64 -6.42 -1.19
C ASP A 192 -7.69 -5.76 -0.28
N ASP A 193 -7.42 -4.52 0.16
CA ASP A 193 -8.29 -3.80 1.09
C ASP A 193 -9.56 -3.30 0.41
N ALA A 194 -9.49 -2.98 -0.89
CA ALA A 194 -10.63 -2.52 -1.67
C ALA A 194 -11.73 -3.60 -1.75
N SER A 195 -11.35 -4.86 -1.92
CA SER A 195 -12.30 -5.97 -1.98
C SER A 195 -13.10 -6.15 -0.68
N LEU A 196 -12.53 -5.79 0.47
CA LEU A 196 -13.26 -5.79 1.75
C LEU A 196 -14.28 -4.65 1.80
N VAL A 197 -13.88 -3.47 1.35
CA VAL A 197 -14.75 -2.29 1.32
C VAL A 197 -15.93 -2.50 0.37
N GLU A 198 -15.73 -3.17 -0.76
CA GLU A 198 -16.82 -3.57 -1.66
C GLU A 198 -17.83 -4.51 -1.00
N ARG A 199 -17.39 -5.41 -0.12
CA ARG A 199 -18.27 -6.35 0.61
C ARG A 199 -19.25 -5.66 1.57
N ILE A 200 -18.92 -4.48 2.08
CA ILE A 200 -19.84 -3.65 2.87
C ILE A 200 -20.70 -2.71 2.02
N GLY A 201 -20.68 -2.87 0.68
CA GLY A 201 -21.52 -2.14 -0.26
C GLY A 201 -21.00 -0.77 -0.66
N VAL A 202 -19.79 -0.38 -0.28
CA VAL A 202 -19.16 0.88 -0.67
C VAL A 202 -18.52 0.72 -2.05
N LYS A 203 -18.76 1.69 -2.94
CA LYS A 203 -18.17 1.71 -4.29
C LYS A 203 -16.71 2.17 -4.22
N VAL A 204 -15.84 1.45 -4.89
CA VAL A 204 -14.42 1.80 -5.02
C VAL A 204 -14.20 2.56 -6.33
N ALA A 205 -13.77 3.81 -6.22
CA ALA A 205 -13.37 4.61 -7.37
C ALA A 205 -11.96 4.22 -7.82
N THR A 206 -11.67 4.39 -9.11
CA THR A 206 -10.34 4.13 -9.67
C THR A 206 -9.72 5.39 -10.25
N VAL A 207 -8.41 5.53 -10.09
CA VAL A 207 -7.60 6.57 -10.75
C VAL A 207 -6.41 5.94 -11.46
N TRP A 208 -5.86 6.63 -12.47
CA TRP A 208 -4.66 6.11 -13.12
C TRP A 208 -3.45 6.13 -12.17
N GLY A 209 -2.84 4.98 -12.00
CA GLY A 209 -1.57 4.79 -11.30
C GLY A 209 -0.36 5.25 -12.12
N ASN A 210 0.76 4.59 -11.96
CA ASN A 210 1.94 4.79 -12.80
C ASN A 210 2.69 3.47 -13.02
N ASP A 211 3.17 3.26 -14.24
CA ASP A 211 3.86 2.00 -14.65
C ASP A 211 5.12 1.71 -13.83
N LYS A 212 5.81 2.76 -13.35
CA LYS A 212 7.00 2.59 -12.51
C LYS A 212 6.70 2.10 -11.10
N ASN A 213 5.44 2.21 -10.63
CA ASN A 213 5.04 1.76 -9.28
C ASN A 213 4.89 0.24 -9.21
N ILE A 214 5.95 -0.46 -9.62
CA ILE A 214 6.02 -1.91 -9.60
C ILE A 214 6.03 -2.46 -8.18
N LYS A 215 5.48 -3.66 -7.99
CA LYS A 215 5.62 -4.43 -6.76
C LYS A 215 6.85 -5.33 -6.88
N ILE A 216 7.88 -5.08 -6.09
CA ILE A 216 9.11 -5.85 -6.10
C ILE A 216 8.84 -7.21 -5.46
N THR A 217 8.83 -8.27 -6.28
CA THR A 217 8.47 -9.63 -5.87
C THR A 217 9.43 -10.70 -6.34
N THR A 218 10.22 -10.41 -7.37
CA THR A 218 11.19 -11.32 -7.99
C THR A 218 12.59 -10.71 -7.97
N PRO A 219 13.68 -11.52 -8.15
CA PRO A 219 15.03 -10.99 -8.31
C PRO A 219 15.16 -9.99 -9.46
N LEU A 220 14.44 -10.20 -10.57
CA LEU A 220 14.44 -9.27 -11.69
C LEU A 220 13.82 -7.90 -11.32
N ASP A 221 12.73 -7.91 -10.54
CA ASP A 221 12.13 -6.66 -10.04
C ASP A 221 13.13 -5.90 -9.15
N PHE A 222 13.94 -6.63 -8.38
CA PHE A 222 14.92 -6.02 -7.49
C PHE A 222 16.05 -5.35 -8.28
N ILE A 223 16.59 -6.02 -9.30
CA ILE A 223 17.58 -5.43 -10.21
C ILE A 223 17.01 -4.18 -10.90
N LEU A 224 15.76 -4.24 -11.35
CA LEU A 224 15.09 -3.07 -11.94
C LEU A 224 14.94 -1.93 -10.91
N ALA A 225 14.63 -2.26 -9.66
CA ALA A 225 14.52 -1.27 -8.59
C ALA A 225 15.85 -0.58 -8.30
N GLU A 226 16.98 -1.31 -8.26
CA GLU A 226 18.33 -0.74 -8.14
C GLU A 226 18.60 0.27 -9.25
N GLN A 227 18.33 -0.11 -10.51
CA GLN A 227 18.53 0.79 -11.65
C GLN A 227 17.63 2.04 -11.59
N LEU A 228 16.38 1.90 -11.13
CA LEU A 228 15.47 3.04 -10.98
C LEU A 228 15.89 3.98 -9.85
N ILE A 229 16.44 3.46 -8.76
CA ILE A 229 16.93 4.26 -7.62
C ILE A 229 18.19 5.04 -8.05
N HIS A 230 19.14 4.39 -8.72
CA HIS A 230 20.38 5.04 -9.16
C HIS A 230 20.17 6.13 -10.23
N ASN A 231 19.04 6.12 -10.95
CA ASN A 231 18.70 7.07 -12.01
C ASN A 231 17.59 8.07 -11.62
N ALA A 232 17.24 8.19 -10.32
CA ALA A 232 16.16 9.04 -9.80
C ALA A 232 16.67 10.47 -9.35
#